data_1e8a1fe4030a949572ace8349b069770
#
_entry.id   1e8a1fe4030a949572ace8349b069770
#
_cell.length_a   1.000
_cell.length_b   1.000
_cell.length_c   1.000
_cell.angle_alpha   90.00
_cell.angle_beta   90.00
_cell.angle_gamma   90.00
#
_symmetry.space_group_name_H-M   'P 1'
#
loop_
_entity.id
_entity.type
_entity.pdbx_description
1 polymer ?
#
loop_
_entity_poly.entity_id
_entity_poly.type
_entity_poly.pdbx_seq_one_letter_code
_entity_poly.pdbx_strand_id
1 'polypeptide(L)'
;MKLRDILALMYKIHKDSGISMPYLTGGVPRDKILGLIRDEISDLDITTGDASIHNLAKEFSISLGHQYSIDSKQMDDGHTSVYVGNLKIDFSSNFEVPSAEQILKKHGIKNPTDLQKEVFSRDFTCNTLLMTLDLKKIKDPTKQGFPDIKKKILKTCLDPDITLRYNPNRIIRVIYLASKLGFDVDPEIIEWVSKNKDFVRMSSEGYLAKNLDKALSKDPDRSVYLITKMNLWDTLPITDSLYPYYAKKSVIKGAQWRTNYDYGEGLYMNLDKYKSVSEFRRKRRKNRLKQLRKLKDMKLK
;
A
#
# COMPACT_ATOMS: atom_id res chain seq x y z
N MET A 1 17.75 -19.68 -8.59
CA MET A 1 17.36 -20.43 -7.38
C MET A 1 15.85 -20.56 -7.35
N LYS A 2 15.29 -21.72 -6.98
CA LYS A 2 13.84 -21.90 -6.90
C LYS A 2 13.31 -21.25 -5.62
N LEU A 3 12.05 -20.77 -5.63
CA LEU A 3 11.42 -20.17 -4.45
C LEU A 3 11.54 -21.05 -3.19
N ARG A 4 11.34 -22.37 -3.33
CA ARG A 4 11.47 -23.31 -2.21
C ARG A 4 12.86 -23.27 -1.58
N ASP A 5 13.92 -23.16 -2.38
CA ASP A 5 15.32 -23.14 -1.90
C ASP A 5 15.60 -21.84 -1.16
N ILE A 6 15.05 -20.71 -1.66
CA ILE A 6 15.11 -19.40 -1.02
C ILE A 6 14.49 -19.44 0.38
N LEU A 7 13.29 -19.99 0.49
CA LEU A 7 12.57 -20.08 1.76
C LEU A 7 13.23 -21.08 2.73
N ALA A 8 13.79 -22.17 2.20
CA ALA A 8 14.55 -23.14 3.00
C ALA A 8 15.84 -22.52 3.57
N LEU A 9 16.54 -21.69 2.78
CA LEU A 9 17.72 -20.96 3.25
C LEU A 9 17.36 -19.99 4.39
N MET A 10 16.29 -19.23 4.27
CA MET A 10 15.83 -18.34 5.33
C MET A 10 15.49 -19.10 6.62
N TYR A 11 14.84 -20.26 6.47
CA TYR A 11 14.51 -21.12 7.61
C TYR A 11 15.77 -21.66 8.29
N LYS A 12 16.79 -22.07 7.50
CA LYS A 12 18.07 -22.50 8.02
C LYS A 12 18.75 -21.37 8.81
N ILE A 13 18.84 -20.17 8.24
CA ILE A 13 19.43 -19.01 8.91
C ILE A 13 18.73 -18.73 10.24
N HIS A 14 17.39 -18.73 10.27
CA HIS A 14 16.63 -18.61 11.51
C HIS A 14 17.06 -19.63 12.57
N LYS A 15 17.22 -20.90 12.17
CA LYS A 15 17.61 -21.98 13.09
C LYS A 15 19.03 -21.84 13.61
N ASP A 16 19.97 -21.45 12.74
CA ASP A 16 21.38 -21.42 13.06
C ASP A 16 21.79 -20.15 13.84
N SER A 17 21.07 -19.03 13.64
CA SER A 17 21.45 -17.71 14.17
C SER A 17 20.56 -17.19 15.31
N GLY A 18 19.54 -17.95 15.75
CA GLY A 18 18.63 -17.51 16.82
C GLY A 18 17.75 -16.31 16.46
N ILE A 19 17.68 -15.97 15.17
CA ILE A 19 16.79 -14.93 14.65
C ILE A 19 15.33 -15.33 14.85
N SER A 20 14.44 -14.40 15.14
CA SER A 20 13.00 -14.67 15.26
C SER A 20 12.43 -15.33 14.01
N MET A 21 11.37 -16.14 14.18
CA MET A 21 10.76 -16.90 13.08
C MET A 21 10.28 -15.98 11.96
N PRO A 22 10.81 -16.13 10.74
CA PRO A 22 10.36 -15.35 9.61
C PRO A 22 9.03 -15.87 9.02
N TYR A 23 8.21 -14.95 8.55
CA TYR A 23 6.94 -15.23 7.88
C TYR A 23 6.87 -14.46 6.57
N LEU A 24 6.23 -15.07 5.56
CA LEU A 24 5.72 -14.32 4.41
C LEU A 24 4.48 -13.54 4.86
N THR A 25 4.36 -12.32 4.37
CA THR A 25 3.25 -11.42 4.68
C THR A 25 2.80 -10.64 3.43
N GLY A 26 1.94 -9.64 3.58
CA GLY A 26 1.52 -8.79 2.46
C GLY A 26 0.67 -9.50 1.42
N GLY A 27 1.11 -9.41 0.16
CA GLY A 27 0.32 -9.87 -0.98
C GLY A 27 0.22 -11.39 -1.10
N VAL A 28 1.29 -12.13 -0.83
CA VAL A 28 1.37 -13.58 -1.10
C VAL A 28 0.38 -14.41 -0.27
N PRO A 29 0.27 -14.24 1.05
CA PRO A 29 -0.74 -14.98 1.82
C PRO A 29 -2.17 -14.68 1.39
N ARG A 30 -2.48 -13.40 1.13
CA ARG A 30 -3.78 -12.97 0.63
C ARG A 30 -4.11 -13.59 -0.73
N ASP A 31 -3.20 -13.47 -1.69
CA ASP A 31 -3.41 -13.93 -3.06
C ASP A 31 -3.53 -15.46 -3.10
N LYS A 32 -2.89 -16.19 -2.15
CA LYS A 32 -3.09 -17.63 -1.97
C LYS A 32 -4.51 -17.97 -1.54
N ILE A 33 -5.08 -17.25 -0.57
CA ILE A 33 -6.46 -17.46 -0.11
C ILE A 33 -7.46 -17.17 -1.23
N LEU A 34 -7.18 -16.15 -2.04
CA LEU A 34 -8.03 -15.76 -3.17
C LEU A 34 -7.86 -16.65 -4.41
N GLY A 35 -6.92 -17.60 -4.40
CA GLY A 35 -6.61 -18.42 -5.58
C GLY A 35 -5.95 -17.63 -6.72
N LEU A 36 -5.31 -16.49 -6.40
CA LEU A 36 -4.71 -15.58 -7.37
C LEU A 36 -3.19 -15.79 -7.55
N ILE A 37 -2.60 -16.74 -6.83
CA ILE A 37 -1.17 -17.05 -7.01
C ILE A 37 -0.95 -17.59 -8.41
N ARG A 38 -0.14 -16.87 -9.17
CA ARG A 38 0.37 -17.30 -10.48
C ARG A 38 1.66 -18.11 -10.27
N ASP A 39 2.06 -18.86 -11.29
CA ASP A 39 3.25 -19.72 -11.24
C ASP A 39 4.56 -18.98 -10.92
N GLU A 40 4.62 -17.67 -11.20
CA GLU A 40 5.76 -16.81 -10.87
C GLU A 40 5.37 -15.74 -9.85
N ILE A 41 5.98 -15.85 -8.67
CA ILE A 41 5.96 -14.82 -7.64
C ILE A 41 7.17 -13.90 -7.91
N SER A 42 6.93 -12.60 -8.14
CA SER A 42 7.98 -11.62 -8.41
C SER A 42 8.37 -10.79 -7.17
N ASP A 43 7.50 -10.71 -6.17
CA ASP A 43 7.70 -9.94 -4.95
C ASP A 43 7.36 -10.79 -3.72
N LEU A 44 8.25 -10.83 -2.74
CA LEU A 44 8.05 -11.44 -1.43
C LEU A 44 8.24 -10.39 -0.34
N ASP A 45 7.28 -10.27 0.55
CA ASP A 45 7.41 -9.51 1.80
C ASP A 45 7.69 -10.48 2.94
N ILE A 46 8.82 -10.30 3.65
CA ILE A 46 9.24 -11.11 4.79
C ILE A 46 9.25 -10.25 6.05
N THR A 47 8.74 -10.80 7.13
CA THR A 47 8.80 -10.17 8.47
C THR A 47 9.16 -11.19 9.54
N THR A 48 9.89 -10.74 10.57
CA THR A 48 10.07 -11.45 11.85
C THR A 48 9.22 -10.82 12.95
N GLY A 49 8.64 -9.64 12.70
CA GLY A 49 7.90 -8.86 13.68
C GLY A 49 8.78 -8.01 14.59
N ASP A 50 10.10 -8.12 14.48
CA ASP A 50 11.07 -7.42 15.34
C ASP A 50 12.34 -7.02 14.56
N ALA A 51 13.27 -6.36 15.25
CA ALA A 51 14.51 -5.86 14.65
C ALA A 51 15.44 -6.97 14.10
N SER A 52 15.21 -8.24 14.45
CA SER A 52 16.02 -9.35 13.95
C SER A 52 15.90 -9.56 12.43
N ILE A 53 14.91 -8.93 11.78
CA ILE A 53 14.75 -8.95 10.32
C ILE A 53 15.97 -8.41 9.59
N HIS A 54 16.67 -7.41 10.17
CA HIS A 54 17.87 -6.83 9.55
C HIS A 54 19.02 -7.85 9.55
N ASN A 55 19.13 -8.62 10.63
CA ASN A 55 20.11 -9.71 10.70
C ASN A 55 19.77 -10.83 9.72
N LEU A 56 18.47 -11.16 9.57
CA LEU A 56 18.03 -12.13 8.57
C LEU A 56 18.40 -11.67 7.15
N ALA A 57 18.11 -10.42 6.80
CA ALA A 57 18.46 -9.86 5.50
C ALA A 57 19.96 -9.89 5.24
N LYS A 58 20.78 -9.55 6.24
CA LYS A 58 22.24 -9.57 6.17
C LYS A 58 22.77 -10.98 5.94
N GLU A 59 22.40 -11.93 6.81
CA GLU A 59 22.86 -13.32 6.72
C GLU A 59 22.39 -14.01 5.43
N PHE A 60 21.15 -13.70 5.01
CA PHE A 60 20.64 -14.17 3.73
C PHE A 60 21.46 -13.64 2.55
N SER A 61 21.78 -12.35 2.55
CA SER A 61 22.61 -11.71 1.52
C SER A 61 24.02 -12.33 1.47
N ILE A 62 24.64 -12.54 2.62
CA ILE A 62 25.96 -13.18 2.72
C ILE A 62 25.91 -14.61 2.18
N SER A 63 24.86 -15.37 2.51
CA SER A 63 24.69 -16.76 2.07
C SER A 63 24.51 -16.92 0.56
N LEU A 64 24.03 -15.85 -0.13
CA LEU A 64 23.90 -15.84 -1.58
C LEU A 64 25.21 -15.54 -2.31
N GLY A 65 26.23 -15.05 -1.61
CA GLY A 65 27.52 -14.68 -2.19
C GLY A 65 27.46 -13.50 -3.16
N HIS A 66 28.61 -13.18 -3.76
CA HIS A 66 28.75 -12.04 -4.70
C HIS A 66 28.10 -12.25 -6.07
N GLN A 67 27.43 -13.36 -6.30
CA GLN A 67 26.77 -13.64 -7.59
C GLN A 67 25.47 -12.83 -7.80
N TYR A 68 24.93 -12.23 -6.74
CA TYR A 68 23.71 -11.44 -6.78
C TYR A 68 24.02 -10.00 -6.41
N SER A 69 23.63 -9.05 -7.25
CA SER A 69 23.77 -7.64 -6.90
C SER A 69 22.85 -7.36 -5.70
N ILE A 70 23.48 -7.20 -4.55
CA ILE A 70 22.80 -6.85 -3.31
C ILE A 70 22.64 -5.33 -3.33
N ASP A 71 21.56 -4.85 -3.91
CA ASP A 71 21.09 -3.51 -3.67
C ASP A 71 20.42 -3.48 -2.28
N SER A 72 21.21 -3.75 -1.24
CA SER A 72 20.78 -3.62 0.14
C SER A 72 20.80 -2.13 0.52
N LYS A 73 19.92 -1.33 -0.09
CA LYS A 73 19.58 -0.01 0.42
C LYS A 73 18.67 -0.24 1.61
N GLN A 74 19.24 -0.09 2.81
CA GLN A 74 18.40 0.15 3.98
C GLN A 74 17.67 1.48 3.70
N MET A 75 16.39 1.37 3.40
CA MET A 75 15.54 2.54 3.18
C MET A 75 15.35 3.25 4.52
N ASP A 76 15.13 4.56 4.52
CA ASP A 76 14.85 5.38 5.72
C ASP A 76 13.66 4.86 6.55
N ASP A 77 12.90 3.93 5.98
CA ASP A 77 11.73 3.29 6.58
C ASP A 77 11.99 1.88 7.15
N GLY A 78 13.25 1.46 7.28
CA GLY A 78 13.62 0.18 7.86
C GLY A 78 13.50 -1.03 6.91
N HIS A 79 13.33 -0.81 5.62
CA HIS A 79 13.31 -1.86 4.61
C HIS A 79 14.70 -2.24 4.13
N THR A 80 14.89 -3.54 3.84
CA THR A 80 16.00 -4.03 3.05
C THR A 80 15.45 -4.86 1.89
N SER A 81 15.77 -4.50 0.66
CA SER A 81 15.40 -5.27 -0.52
C SER A 81 16.59 -6.09 -1.02
N VAL A 82 16.37 -7.38 -1.29
CA VAL A 82 17.33 -8.29 -1.91
C VAL A 82 16.73 -8.86 -3.18
N TYR A 83 17.51 -8.87 -4.25
CA TYR A 83 17.08 -9.41 -5.54
C TYR A 83 17.75 -10.76 -5.81
N VAL A 84 16.96 -11.76 -6.18
CA VAL A 84 17.43 -13.08 -6.59
C VAL A 84 16.89 -13.38 -7.98
N GLY A 85 17.65 -13.05 -9.01
CA GLY A 85 17.14 -13.00 -10.38
C GLY A 85 16.03 -11.96 -10.51
N ASN A 86 14.85 -12.38 -10.98
CA ASN A 86 13.67 -11.51 -11.13
C ASN A 86 12.84 -11.40 -9.85
N LEU A 87 13.18 -12.15 -8.80
CA LEU A 87 12.45 -12.12 -7.54
C LEU A 87 12.99 -11.01 -6.64
N LYS A 88 12.13 -10.07 -6.28
CA LYS A 88 12.40 -9.09 -5.24
C LYS A 88 11.94 -9.63 -3.90
N ILE A 89 12.79 -9.52 -2.88
CA ILE A 89 12.49 -9.92 -1.50
C ILE A 89 12.64 -8.69 -0.61
N ASP A 90 11.55 -8.23 -0.04
CA ASP A 90 11.52 -7.12 0.90
C ASP A 90 11.50 -7.67 2.33
N PHE A 91 12.57 -7.38 3.07
CA PHE A 91 12.67 -7.65 4.49
C PHE A 91 12.20 -6.42 5.24
N SER A 92 11.02 -6.49 5.84
CA SER A 92 10.40 -5.36 6.50
C SER A 92 9.84 -5.74 7.86
N SER A 93 10.33 -5.05 8.86
CA SER A 93 9.77 -5.04 10.21
C SER A 93 9.86 -3.65 10.78
N ASN A 94 9.16 -3.42 11.88
CA ASN A 94 9.20 -2.17 12.66
C ASN A 94 8.42 -0.99 12.06
N PHE A 95 7.49 -1.21 11.14
CA PHE A 95 6.50 -0.20 10.82
C PHE A 95 5.46 -0.14 11.92
N GLU A 96 5.87 0.33 13.08
CA GLU A 96 4.94 0.55 14.16
C GLU A 96 4.38 1.97 14.07
N VAL A 97 3.05 2.09 14.06
CA VAL A 97 2.43 3.40 14.27
C VAL A 97 2.80 3.92 15.65
N PRO A 98 2.99 5.25 15.83
CA PRO A 98 3.26 5.80 17.14
C PRO A 98 2.25 5.32 18.18
N SER A 99 2.74 4.96 19.37
CA SER A 99 1.90 4.44 20.47
C SER A 99 1.13 3.16 20.15
N ALA A 100 1.63 2.32 19.24
CA ALA A 100 0.99 1.05 18.85
C ALA A 100 0.57 0.20 20.07
N GLU A 101 1.44 0.08 21.07
CA GLU A 101 1.17 -0.69 22.29
C GLU A 101 -0.04 -0.14 23.06
N GLN A 102 -0.13 1.18 23.25
CA GLN A 102 -1.24 1.81 23.95
C GLN A 102 -2.55 1.66 23.16
N ILE A 103 -2.47 1.80 21.84
CA ILE A 103 -3.63 1.60 20.96
C ILE A 103 -4.13 0.18 21.07
N LEU A 104 -3.27 -0.83 20.98
CA LEU A 104 -3.63 -2.23 21.05
C LEU A 104 -4.18 -2.62 22.44
N LYS A 105 -3.64 -2.05 23.52
CA LYS A 105 -4.19 -2.21 24.87
C LYS A 105 -5.63 -1.67 24.97
N LYS A 106 -5.92 -0.52 24.36
CA LYS A 106 -7.32 0.00 24.27
C LYS A 106 -8.23 -0.92 23.46
N HIS A 107 -7.69 -1.63 22.47
CA HIS A 107 -8.41 -2.64 21.70
C HIS A 107 -8.47 -4.02 22.39
N GLY A 108 -8.11 -4.12 23.68
CA GLY A 108 -8.24 -5.32 24.50
C GLY A 108 -7.06 -6.30 24.42
N ILE A 109 -5.97 -5.95 23.73
CA ILE A 109 -4.75 -6.76 23.66
C ILE A 109 -3.82 -6.30 24.77
N LYS A 110 -3.88 -6.99 25.94
CA LYS A 110 -3.18 -6.53 27.16
C LYS A 110 -1.65 -6.47 27.03
N ASN A 111 -1.05 -7.47 26.39
CA ASN A 111 0.41 -7.59 26.21
C ASN A 111 0.71 -7.87 24.72
N PRO A 112 0.64 -6.85 23.85
CA PRO A 112 0.90 -7.06 22.43
C PRO A 112 2.38 -7.42 22.19
N THR A 113 2.59 -8.50 21.44
CA THR A 113 3.93 -8.87 20.98
C THR A 113 4.40 -7.90 19.88
N ASP A 114 5.72 -7.83 19.63
CA ASP A 114 6.25 -6.99 18.54
C ASP A 114 5.64 -7.37 17.19
N LEU A 115 5.47 -8.66 16.93
CA LEU A 115 4.80 -9.15 15.73
C LEU A 115 3.34 -8.64 15.64
N GLN A 116 2.60 -8.58 16.76
CA GLN A 116 1.26 -8.01 16.76
C GLN A 116 1.29 -6.50 16.50
N LYS A 117 2.19 -5.76 17.14
CA LYS A 117 2.36 -4.31 16.89
C LYS A 117 2.65 -4.03 15.42
N GLU A 118 3.56 -4.79 14.82
CA GLU A 118 3.92 -4.66 13.41
C GLU A 118 2.73 -4.98 12.49
N VAL A 119 2.04 -6.10 12.65
CA VAL A 119 0.93 -6.47 11.75
C VAL A 119 -0.26 -5.54 11.85
N PHE A 120 -0.60 -5.05 13.05
CA PHE A 120 -1.66 -4.06 13.23
C PHE A 120 -1.30 -2.67 12.66
N SER A 121 0.00 -2.38 12.53
CA SER A 121 0.50 -1.14 11.93
C SER A 121 0.56 -1.18 10.40
N ARG A 122 0.23 -2.31 9.78
CA ARG A 122 0.15 -2.45 8.31
C ARG A 122 -1.00 -1.64 7.73
N ASP A 123 -1.05 -1.56 6.41
CA ASP A 123 -2.04 -0.74 5.69
C ASP A 123 -3.47 -1.28 5.81
N PHE A 124 -3.69 -2.55 5.41
CA PHE A 124 -5.02 -3.13 5.32
C PHE A 124 -5.06 -4.53 5.92
N THR A 125 -6.20 -4.89 6.48
CA THR A 125 -6.44 -6.19 7.14
C THR A 125 -6.11 -7.38 6.24
N CYS A 126 -6.40 -7.28 4.94
CA CYS A 126 -6.08 -8.34 3.97
C CYS A 126 -4.56 -8.56 3.76
N ASN A 127 -3.71 -7.62 4.18
CA ASN A 127 -2.26 -7.69 4.06
C ASN A 127 -1.55 -8.05 5.39
N THR A 128 -2.29 -8.36 6.46
CA THR A 128 -1.73 -8.69 7.78
C THR A 128 -1.52 -10.18 8.00
N LEU A 129 -1.91 -10.99 7.04
CA LEU A 129 -1.77 -12.43 7.13
C LEU A 129 -0.30 -12.86 7.11
N LEU A 130 0.02 -13.87 7.90
CA LEU A 130 1.35 -14.44 8.03
C LEU A 130 1.34 -15.87 7.51
N MET A 131 2.17 -16.17 6.52
CA MET A 131 2.31 -17.52 6.00
C MET A 131 3.68 -18.09 6.36
N THR A 132 3.70 -19.35 6.80
CA THR A 132 4.94 -20.07 7.12
C THR A 132 5.79 -20.27 5.85
N LEU A 133 7.13 -20.34 6.03
CA LEU A 133 8.08 -20.47 4.92
C LEU A 133 7.91 -21.79 4.12
N ASP A 134 7.30 -22.81 4.72
CA ASP A 134 6.91 -24.05 4.02
C ASP A 134 5.63 -23.90 3.18
N LEU A 135 5.04 -22.71 3.16
CA LEU A 135 3.83 -22.33 2.43
C LEU A 135 2.56 -23.10 2.85
N LYS A 136 2.58 -23.81 4.00
CA LYS A 136 1.47 -24.70 4.39
C LYS A 136 0.42 -24.02 5.25
N LYS A 137 0.86 -23.14 6.17
CA LYS A 137 -0.04 -22.54 7.18
C LYS A 137 -0.12 -21.04 6.99
N ILE A 138 -1.33 -20.50 7.09
CA ILE A 138 -1.60 -19.06 7.13
C ILE A 138 -2.25 -18.76 8.47
N LYS A 139 -1.73 -17.73 9.14
CA LYS A 139 -2.22 -17.22 10.43
C LYS A 139 -2.80 -15.81 10.21
N ASP A 140 -3.80 -15.46 10.97
CA ASP A 140 -4.39 -14.11 11.03
C ASP A 140 -4.23 -13.56 12.44
N PRO A 141 -3.13 -12.90 12.78
CA PRO A 141 -2.89 -12.38 14.12
C PRO A 141 -3.88 -11.29 14.53
N THR A 142 -4.44 -10.59 13.55
CA THR A 142 -5.43 -9.53 13.80
C THR A 142 -6.85 -10.05 14.00
N LYS A 143 -7.12 -11.29 13.54
CA LYS A 143 -8.46 -11.88 13.45
C LYS A 143 -9.42 -11.11 12.53
N GLN A 144 -8.91 -10.19 11.74
CA GLN A 144 -9.68 -9.33 10.81
C GLN A 144 -9.45 -9.71 9.34
N GLY A 145 -8.25 -10.18 9.00
CA GLY A 145 -7.85 -10.43 7.60
C GLY A 145 -8.71 -11.49 6.91
N PHE A 146 -8.94 -12.65 7.51
CA PHE A 146 -9.80 -13.70 6.93
C PHE A 146 -11.25 -13.23 6.74
N PRO A 147 -11.93 -12.65 7.77
CA PRO A 147 -13.30 -12.15 7.61
C PRO A 147 -13.42 -11.10 6.48
N ASP A 148 -12.48 -10.15 6.40
CA ASP A 148 -12.55 -9.07 5.43
C ASP A 148 -12.25 -9.54 4.00
N ILE A 149 -11.32 -10.48 3.82
CA ILE A 149 -11.10 -11.15 2.53
C ILE A 149 -12.35 -11.89 2.09
N LYS A 150 -13.00 -12.64 3.00
CA LYS A 150 -14.24 -13.35 2.70
C LYS A 150 -15.38 -12.42 2.29
N LYS A 151 -15.48 -11.26 2.94
CA LYS A 151 -16.46 -10.22 2.62
C LYS A 151 -16.05 -9.37 1.40
N LYS A 152 -14.85 -9.55 0.89
CA LYS A 152 -14.26 -8.71 -0.17
C LYS A 152 -14.28 -7.22 0.17
N ILE A 153 -13.90 -6.88 1.41
CA ILE A 153 -13.81 -5.50 1.87
C ILE A 153 -12.35 -5.11 2.14
N LEU A 154 -11.96 -3.94 1.70
CA LEU A 154 -10.67 -3.31 2.00
C LEU A 154 -10.84 -2.41 3.22
N LYS A 155 -10.24 -2.82 4.33
CA LYS A 155 -10.36 -2.15 5.63
C LYS A 155 -8.97 -1.95 6.25
N THR A 156 -8.77 -0.87 7.02
CA THR A 156 -7.58 -0.65 7.83
C THR A 156 -7.63 -1.48 9.12
N CYS A 157 -6.48 -1.89 9.64
CA CYS A 157 -6.43 -2.68 10.89
C CYS A 157 -6.75 -1.84 12.12
N LEU A 158 -6.31 -0.60 12.10
CA LEU A 158 -6.59 0.44 13.09
C LEU A 158 -7.47 1.51 12.43
N ASP A 159 -7.92 2.47 13.23
CA ASP A 159 -8.67 3.61 12.72
C ASP A 159 -8.00 4.21 11.47
N PRO A 160 -8.76 4.58 10.44
CA PRO A 160 -8.23 5.22 9.24
C PRO A 160 -7.38 6.47 9.54
N ASP A 161 -7.73 7.23 10.59
CA ASP A 161 -6.93 8.39 11.00
C ASP A 161 -5.52 8.00 11.44
N ILE A 162 -5.39 6.93 12.20
CA ILE A 162 -4.09 6.41 12.62
C ILE A 162 -3.31 5.87 11.41
N THR A 163 -3.94 4.99 10.64
CA THR A 163 -3.29 4.23 9.58
C THR A 163 -2.87 5.10 8.39
N LEU A 164 -3.76 5.97 7.93
CA LEU A 164 -3.55 6.76 6.72
C LEU A 164 -2.79 8.06 7.00
N ARG A 165 -2.98 8.66 8.17
CA ARG A 165 -2.19 9.83 8.60
C ARG A 165 -0.74 9.47 8.82
N TYR A 166 -0.47 8.32 9.43
CA TYR A 166 0.90 7.84 9.66
C TYR A 166 1.67 7.66 8.35
N ASN A 167 1.03 7.07 7.33
CA ASN A 167 1.64 6.89 6.02
C ASN A 167 0.68 7.26 4.88
N PRO A 168 0.72 8.51 4.40
CA PRO A 168 -0.15 9.00 3.33
C PRO A 168 -0.04 8.24 2.00
N ASN A 169 1.06 7.51 1.76
CA ASN A 169 1.19 6.62 0.60
C ASN A 169 0.08 5.56 0.55
N ARG A 170 -0.50 5.24 1.70
CA ARG A 170 -1.59 4.25 1.81
C ARG A 170 -2.89 4.74 1.16
N ILE A 171 -3.10 6.05 1.01
CA ILE A 171 -4.30 6.61 0.38
C ILE A 171 -4.41 6.16 -1.09
N ILE A 172 -3.34 6.30 -1.88
CA ILE A 172 -3.38 5.84 -3.28
C ILE A 172 -3.43 4.31 -3.38
N ARG A 173 -2.90 3.60 -2.38
CA ARG A 173 -2.98 2.14 -2.31
C ARG A 173 -4.39 1.63 -2.08
N VAL A 174 -5.28 2.42 -1.42
CA VAL A 174 -6.72 2.09 -1.35
C VAL A 174 -7.28 1.90 -2.75
N ILE A 175 -7.07 2.88 -3.65
CA ILE A 175 -7.58 2.83 -5.02
C ILE A 175 -6.97 1.63 -5.76
N TYR A 176 -5.63 1.48 -5.69
CA TYR A 176 -4.93 0.40 -6.38
C TYR A 176 -5.39 -0.98 -5.92
N LEU A 177 -5.46 -1.23 -4.61
CA LEU A 177 -5.81 -2.56 -4.10
C LEU A 177 -7.29 -2.87 -4.31
N ALA A 178 -8.19 -1.91 -4.11
CA ALA A 178 -9.62 -2.09 -4.39
C ALA A 178 -9.86 -2.44 -5.87
N SER A 179 -9.18 -1.74 -6.79
CA SER A 179 -9.26 -2.02 -8.23
C SER A 179 -8.60 -3.35 -8.61
N LYS A 180 -7.45 -3.68 -8.00
CA LYS A 180 -6.75 -4.96 -8.26
C LYS A 180 -7.55 -6.18 -7.80
N LEU A 181 -8.17 -6.09 -6.62
CA LEU A 181 -8.80 -7.22 -5.94
C LEU A 181 -10.32 -7.32 -6.20
N GLY A 182 -10.93 -6.26 -6.75
CA GLY A 182 -12.38 -6.15 -6.84
C GLY A 182 -13.06 -6.06 -5.48
N PHE A 183 -12.36 -5.51 -4.46
CA PHE A 183 -12.88 -5.34 -3.10
C PHE A 183 -13.62 -4.02 -2.96
N ASP A 184 -14.68 -4.01 -2.17
CA ASP A 184 -15.29 -2.76 -1.72
C ASP A 184 -14.41 -2.09 -0.67
N VAL A 185 -14.48 -0.77 -0.60
CA VAL A 185 -13.72 0.01 0.37
C VAL A 185 -14.61 0.32 1.56
N ASP A 186 -14.09 0.11 2.77
CA ASP A 186 -14.78 0.46 4.00
C ASP A 186 -15.23 1.95 3.95
N PRO A 187 -16.51 2.24 4.25
CA PRO A 187 -17.03 3.61 4.24
C PRO A 187 -16.22 4.58 5.12
N GLU A 188 -15.68 4.11 6.24
CA GLU A 188 -14.84 4.94 7.13
C GLU A 188 -13.56 5.43 6.43
N ILE A 189 -12.96 4.59 5.57
CA ILE A 189 -11.80 4.99 4.76
C ILE A 189 -12.21 6.07 3.75
N ILE A 190 -13.33 5.88 3.05
CA ILE A 190 -13.82 6.83 2.04
C ILE A 190 -14.09 8.18 2.70
N GLU A 191 -14.79 8.18 3.82
CA GLU A 191 -15.14 9.39 4.57
C GLU A 191 -13.88 10.10 5.07
N TRP A 192 -12.95 9.37 5.70
CA TRP A 192 -11.71 9.94 6.21
C TRP A 192 -10.89 10.58 5.08
N VAL A 193 -10.68 9.86 3.97
CA VAL A 193 -9.91 10.36 2.83
C VAL A 193 -10.57 11.59 2.22
N SER A 194 -11.89 11.58 2.05
CA SER A 194 -12.62 12.73 1.51
C SER A 194 -12.43 13.99 2.36
N LYS A 195 -12.47 13.85 3.69
CA LYS A 195 -12.25 14.96 4.64
C LYS A 195 -10.79 15.41 4.71
N ASN A 196 -9.84 14.48 4.50
CA ASN A 196 -8.41 14.68 4.69
C ASN A 196 -7.61 14.53 3.38
N LYS A 197 -8.20 14.78 2.24
CA LYS A 197 -7.62 14.53 0.90
C LYS A 197 -6.25 15.15 0.66
N ASP A 198 -5.94 16.26 1.34
CA ASP A 198 -4.66 16.95 1.16
C ASP A 198 -3.46 16.15 1.71
N PHE A 199 -3.68 15.16 2.59
CA PHE A 199 -2.62 14.26 3.03
C PHE A 199 -2.00 13.46 1.88
N VAL A 200 -2.76 13.15 0.82
CA VAL A 200 -2.23 12.45 -0.36
C VAL A 200 -1.08 13.21 -1.01
N ARG A 201 -1.07 14.55 -0.87
CA ARG A 201 -0.03 15.44 -1.42
C ARG A 201 1.32 15.30 -0.72
N MET A 202 1.37 14.64 0.43
CA MET A 202 2.61 14.33 1.15
C MET A 202 3.38 13.18 0.47
N SER A 203 2.71 12.38 -0.34
CA SER A 203 3.35 11.35 -1.16
C SER A 203 4.08 11.95 -2.36
N SER A 204 5.15 11.30 -2.82
CA SER A 204 5.85 11.76 -4.03
C SER A 204 4.96 11.62 -5.26
N GLU A 205 5.11 12.55 -6.21
CA GLU A 205 4.31 12.55 -7.44
C GLU A 205 4.51 11.28 -8.26
N GLY A 206 5.76 10.81 -8.36
CA GLY A 206 6.08 9.58 -9.07
C GLY A 206 5.44 8.34 -8.43
N TYR A 207 5.41 8.26 -7.09
CA TYR A 207 4.74 7.18 -6.39
C TYR A 207 3.23 7.18 -6.65
N LEU A 208 2.60 8.36 -6.57
CA LEU A 208 1.18 8.52 -6.86
C LEU A 208 0.85 8.15 -8.30
N ALA A 209 1.60 8.67 -9.27
CA ALA A 209 1.42 8.37 -10.69
C ALA A 209 1.52 6.87 -10.96
N LYS A 210 2.60 6.23 -10.48
CA LYS A 210 2.82 4.77 -10.66
C LYS A 210 1.66 3.94 -10.12
N ASN A 211 1.16 4.24 -8.92
CA ASN A 211 0.09 3.46 -8.32
C ASN A 211 -1.28 3.76 -8.95
N LEU A 212 -1.49 5.00 -9.40
CA LEU A 212 -2.67 5.40 -10.13
C LEU A 212 -2.77 4.68 -11.49
N ASP A 213 -1.67 4.66 -12.26
CA ASP A 213 -1.61 3.94 -13.54
C ASP A 213 -1.81 2.43 -13.34
N LYS A 214 -1.25 1.85 -12.28
CA LYS A 214 -1.53 0.46 -11.90
C LYS A 214 -3.00 0.23 -11.60
N ALA A 215 -3.67 1.14 -10.87
CA ALA A 215 -5.09 1.02 -10.54
C ALA A 215 -5.94 1.08 -11.80
N LEU A 216 -5.72 2.09 -12.64
CA LEU A 216 -6.44 2.28 -13.90
C LEU A 216 -6.22 1.11 -14.89
N SER A 217 -5.04 0.47 -14.87
CA SER A 217 -4.79 -0.72 -15.69
C SER A 217 -5.54 -1.98 -15.23
N LYS A 218 -6.01 -2.02 -13.99
CA LYS A 218 -6.74 -3.17 -13.42
C LYS A 218 -8.24 -3.02 -13.57
N ASP A 219 -8.76 -1.89 -13.14
CA ASP A 219 -10.19 -1.55 -13.21
C ASP A 219 -10.33 -0.03 -13.30
N PRO A 220 -10.43 0.52 -14.53
CA PRO A 220 -10.54 1.97 -14.74
C PRO A 220 -11.79 2.56 -14.09
N ASP A 221 -12.94 1.89 -14.23
CA ASP A 221 -14.23 2.40 -13.76
C ASP A 221 -14.26 2.48 -12.24
N ARG A 222 -13.81 1.40 -11.57
CA ARG A 222 -13.67 1.38 -10.11
C ARG A 222 -12.67 2.42 -9.62
N SER A 223 -11.55 2.58 -10.31
CA SER A 223 -10.53 3.57 -9.95
C SER A 223 -11.10 4.99 -10.01
N VAL A 224 -11.78 5.33 -11.10
CA VAL A 224 -12.41 6.65 -11.30
C VAL A 224 -13.55 6.89 -10.29
N TYR A 225 -14.37 5.87 -10.02
CA TYR A 225 -15.39 5.92 -8.98
C TYR A 225 -14.79 6.26 -7.61
N LEU A 226 -13.73 5.54 -7.19
CA LEU A 226 -13.08 5.78 -5.89
C LEU A 226 -12.41 7.16 -5.82
N ILE A 227 -11.74 7.61 -6.89
CA ILE A 227 -11.18 8.97 -6.99
C ILE A 227 -12.28 10.00 -6.76
N THR A 228 -13.45 9.78 -7.33
CA THR A 228 -14.62 10.68 -7.20
C THR A 228 -15.18 10.65 -5.77
N LYS A 229 -15.44 9.47 -5.23
CA LYS A 229 -16.01 9.32 -3.89
C LYS A 229 -15.09 9.86 -2.79
N MET A 230 -13.78 9.73 -2.96
CA MET A 230 -12.76 10.25 -2.04
C MET A 230 -12.37 11.71 -2.32
N ASN A 231 -13.03 12.37 -3.30
CA ASN A 231 -12.76 13.76 -3.66
C ASN A 231 -11.28 14.05 -4.00
N LEU A 232 -10.62 13.16 -4.76
CA LEU A 232 -9.17 13.20 -4.99
C LEU A 232 -8.76 13.86 -6.32
N TRP A 233 -9.70 14.28 -7.15
CA TRP A 233 -9.42 14.78 -8.49
C TRP A 233 -8.42 15.94 -8.55
N ASP A 234 -8.44 16.83 -7.58
CA ASP A 234 -7.55 18.00 -7.49
C ASP A 234 -6.23 17.70 -6.75
N THR A 235 -6.07 16.51 -6.18
CA THR A 235 -4.90 16.12 -5.37
C THR A 235 -3.98 15.14 -6.08
N LEU A 236 -4.50 14.32 -7.01
CA LEU A 236 -3.71 13.32 -7.73
C LEU A 236 -2.97 13.93 -8.94
N PRO A 237 -1.81 13.36 -9.35
CA PRO A 237 -1.17 13.75 -10.60
C PRO A 237 -2.04 13.36 -11.79
N ILE A 238 -2.02 14.16 -12.85
CA ILE A 238 -2.64 13.78 -14.11
C ILE A 238 -1.61 12.95 -14.89
N THR A 239 -1.89 11.66 -14.99
CA THR A 239 -1.16 10.73 -15.83
C THR A 239 -1.83 10.60 -17.20
N ASP A 240 -1.13 10.02 -18.18
CA ASP A 240 -1.71 9.76 -19.49
C ASP A 240 -2.89 8.79 -19.40
N SER A 241 -2.86 7.85 -18.46
CA SER A 241 -3.96 6.92 -18.18
C SER A 241 -5.19 7.60 -17.56
N LEU A 242 -5.01 8.65 -16.74
CA LEU A 242 -6.10 9.39 -16.11
C LEU A 242 -6.64 10.52 -16.99
N TYR A 243 -5.81 11.06 -17.87
CA TYR A 243 -6.16 12.21 -18.72
C TYR A 243 -7.47 12.06 -19.50
N PRO A 244 -7.79 10.91 -20.13
CA PRO A 244 -9.05 10.73 -20.85
C PRO A 244 -10.29 11.01 -20.00
N TYR A 245 -10.24 10.72 -18.70
CA TYR A 245 -11.35 10.93 -17.77
C TYR A 245 -11.52 12.40 -17.37
N TYR A 246 -10.42 13.17 -17.36
CA TYR A 246 -10.50 14.64 -17.22
C TYR A 246 -11.03 15.29 -18.49
N ALA A 247 -10.54 14.89 -19.67
CA ALA A 247 -10.93 15.47 -20.95
C ALA A 247 -12.41 15.21 -21.26
N LYS A 248 -12.91 14.01 -20.97
CA LYS A 248 -14.31 13.66 -21.17
C LYS A 248 -15.26 14.50 -20.30
N LYS A 249 -14.87 14.92 -19.10
CA LYS A 249 -15.65 15.82 -18.24
C LYS A 249 -15.74 17.25 -18.78
N SER A 250 -14.77 17.72 -19.55
CA SER A 250 -14.78 19.08 -20.14
C SER A 250 -15.69 19.19 -21.37
N VAL A 251 -15.91 18.08 -22.10
CA VAL A 251 -16.67 18.07 -23.37
C VAL A 251 -18.16 17.79 -23.14
N ILE A 252 -18.55 17.26 -21.97
CA ILE A 252 -19.91 16.77 -21.77
C ILE A 252 -20.72 17.69 -20.85
N LYS A 253 -21.05 18.87 -21.29
CA LYS A 253 -22.27 19.53 -20.90
C LYS A 253 -23.43 18.77 -21.58
N GLY A 254 -24.06 17.83 -20.85
CA GLY A 254 -25.31 17.21 -21.28
C GLY A 254 -25.35 15.71 -21.58
N ALA A 255 -24.27 14.98 -21.53
CA ALA A 255 -24.31 13.53 -21.67
C ALA A 255 -24.24 12.84 -20.30
N GLN A 256 -25.32 12.19 -19.91
CA GLN A 256 -25.33 11.28 -18.76
C GLN A 256 -24.43 10.09 -19.06
N TRP A 257 -23.32 9.98 -18.34
CA TRP A 257 -22.53 8.77 -18.30
C TRP A 257 -23.33 7.70 -17.53
N ARG A 258 -23.89 6.77 -18.25
CA ARG A 258 -24.35 5.52 -17.66
C ARG A 258 -23.13 4.59 -17.50
N THR A 259 -22.37 4.83 -16.43
CA THR A 259 -21.58 3.77 -15.82
C THR A 259 -22.43 3.19 -14.69
N ASN A 260 -22.17 1.96 -14.28
CA ASN A 260 -22.84 1.36 -13.11
C ASN A 260 -22.48 2.09 -11.79
N TYR A 261 -21.76 3.20 -11.86
CA TYR A 261 -21.29 4.02 -10.76
C TYR A 261 -21.80 5.44 -10.89
N ASP A 262 -22.44 5.93 -9.83
CA ASP A 262 -22.88 7.31 -9.72
C ASP A 262 -21.67 8.21 -9.45
N TYR A 263 -21.17 8.90 -10.46
CA TYR A 263 -20.14 9.92 -10.32
C TYR A 263 -20.80 11.20 -9.83
N GLY A 264 -20.91 11.38 -8.50
CA GLY A 264 -21.55 12.54 -7.88
C GLY A 264 -21.19 13.87 -8.55
N GLU A 265 -22.18 14.72 -8.66
CA GLU A 265 -22.05 16.10 -9.15
C GLU A 265 -20.95 16.83 -8.36
N GLY A 266 -19.92 17.33 -8.99
CA GLY A 266 -19.15 18.32 -8.30
C GLY A 266 -17.68 18.54 -8.56
N LEU A 267 -17.03 17.92 -9.54
CA LEU A 267 -15.66 18.31 -9.86
C LEU A 267 -15.44 18.52 -11.36
N TYR A 268 -15.94 19.65 -11.84
CA TYR A 268 -15.56 20.16 -13.15
C TYR A 268 -14.21 20.85 -13.05
N MET A 269 -13.13 20.17 -13.44
CA MET A 269 -11.91 20.88 -13.78
C MET A 269 -12.10 21.49 -15.16
N ASN A 270 -12.22 22.79 -15.21
CA ASN A 270 -12.34 23.54 -16.46
C ASN A 270 -10.97 23.54 -17.15
N LEU A 271 -10.72 22.52 -18.00
CA LEU A 271 -9.49 22.41 -18.80
C LEU A 271 -9.42 23.52 -19.88
N ASP A 272 -10.54 24.16 -20.21
CA ASP A 272 -10.59 25.25 -21.18
C ASP A 272 -9.78 26.48 -20.74
N LYS A 273 -9.42 26.54 -19.42
CA LYS A 273 -8.52 27.57 -18.87
C LYS A 273 -7.04 27.33 -19.21
N TYR A 274 -6.69 26.17 -19.76
CA TYR A 274 -5.29 25.79 -20.02
C TYR A 274 -5.04 25.50 -21.48
N LYS A 275 -4.01 26.11 -22.04
CA LYS A 275 -3.63 25.96 -23.45
C LYS A 275 -3.11 24.55 -23.78
N SER A 276 -2.70 23.78 -22.77
CA SER A 276 -2.19 22.42 -22.96
C SER A 276 -2.20 21.62 -21.64
N VAL A 277 -2.13 20.29 -21.75
CA VAL A 277 -1.95 19.37 -20.61
C VAL A 277 -0.68 19.69 -19.83
N SER A 278 0.39 20.07 -20.54
CA SER A 278 1.66 20.44 -19.91
C SER A 278 1.54 21.70 -19.06
N GLU A 279 0.81 22.70 -19.50
CA GLU A 279 0.52 23.91 -18.74
C GLU A 279 -0.32 23.60 -17.48
N PHE A 280 -1.36 22.78 -17.64
CA PHE A 280 -2.18 22.33 -16.53
C PHE A 280 -1.35 21.58 -15.49
N ARG A 281 -0.52 20.60 -15.91
CA ARG A 281 0.39 19.84 -15.05
C ARG A 281 1.36 20.77 -14.31
N ARG A 282 1.96 21.75 -15.00
CA ARG A 282 2.91 22.71 -14.42
C ARG A 282 2.25 23.57 -13.34
N LYS A 283 1.07 24.10 -13.59
CA LYS A 283 0.33 24.96 -12.64
C LYS A 283 -0.08 24.17 -11.42
N ARG A 284 -0.53 22.92 -11.60
CA ARG A 284 -0.90 22.01 -10.53
C ARG A 284 0.30 21.63 -9.66
N ARG A 285 1.46 21.33 -10.26
CA ARG A 285 2.71 21.07 -9.52
C ARG A 285 3.11 22.26 -8.64
N LYS A 286 2.99 23.48 -9.14
CA LYS A 286 3.27 24.70 -8.38
C LYS A 286 2.32 24.83 -7.16
N ASN A 287 1.04 24.59 -7.34
CA ASN A 287 0.04 24.64 -6.26
C ASN A 287 0.30 23.55 -5.22
N ARG A 288 0.65 22.33 -5.65
CA ARG A 288 1.03 21.23 -4.77
C ARG A 288 2.21 21.58 -3.88
N LEU A 289 3.29 22.15 -4.45
CA LEU A 289 4.47 22.55 -3.68
C LEU A 289 4.13 23.61 -2.62
N LYS A 290 3.24 24.55 -2.94
CA LYS A 290 2.76 25.56 -1.99
C LYS A 290 1.99 24.93 -0.83
N GLN A 291 1.16 23.93 -1.11
CA GLN A 291 0.38 23.22 -0.07
C GLN A 291 1.26 22.33 0.80
N LEU A 292 2.26 21.63 0.20
CA LEU A 292 3.23 20.83 0.95
C LEU A 292 4.01 21.67 1.97
N ARG A 293 4.40 22.89 1.61
CA ARG A 293 5.06 23.82 2.56
C ARG A 293 4.13 24.11 3.73
N LYS A 294 2.86 24.47 3.48
CA LYS A 294 1.88 24.72 4.55
C LYS A 294 1.69 23.51 5.48
N LEU A 295 1.61 22.29 4.91
CA LEU A 295 1.44 21.06 5.71
C LEU A 295 2.67 20.72 6.54
N LYS A 296 3.88 21.01 6.05
CA LYS A 296 5.11 20.88 6.83
C LYS A 296 5.14 21.84 8.01
N ASP A 297 4.75 23.10 7.78
CA ASP A 297 4.68 24.13 8.82
C ASP A 297 3.64 23.79 9.92
N MET A 298 2.55 23.07 9.54
CA MET A 298 1.54 22.58 10.49
C MET A 298 2.00 21.36 11.32
N LYS A 299 3.00 20.60 10.85
CA LYS A 299 3.56 19.45 11.60
C LYS A 299 4.64 19.89 12.60
N LEU A 300 5.15 21.09 12.49
CA LEU A 300 6.19 21.65 13.36
C LEU A 300 5.60 22.48 14.53
N LYS A 301 4.28 22.56 14.61
CA LYS A 301 3.52 23.08 15.75
C LYS A 301 2.78 21.94 16.46
#